data_14a76ab89e7c68c175ed114a18deb4bc
#
_entry.id   14a76ab89e7c68c175ed114a18deb4bc
#
_cell.length_a   1.000
_cell.length_b   1.000
_cell.length_c   1.000
_cell.angle_alpha   90.00
_cell.angle_beta   90.00
_cell.angle_gamma   90.00
#
_symmetry.space_group_name_H-M   'P 1'
#
loop_
_entity.id
_entity.type
_entity.pdbx_description
1 polymer ?
#
loop_
_entity_poly.entity_id
_entity_poly.type
_entity_poly.pdbx_seq_one_letter_code
_entity_poly.pdbx_strand_id
1 'polypeptide(L)'
;MENKKNFNWTMLVLVVLLVVVAFLAGAFWTKSKKLDQGTTQTKSNEQPTAQPTRPILESTIGRFSLTKDEVCQEDNKPSIYYFGYSGCPHCKWDYPIMQAVAKKFPTQIIFHDNMDKLDKLTDEDSKIMTKYQDIHGGAVPFLAFGCKYLRVGSGENPQESDGGKAVEDKNLTAIICKLTNNQPEKACASVKDLVDQIK
;
A
#
# COMPACT_ATOMS: atom_id res chain seq x y z
N MET A 1 -40.26 40.10 -47.94
CA MET A 1 -39.74 41.07 -46.96
C MET A 1 -39.09 40.28 -45.83
N GLU A 2 -37.80 40.07 -45.92
CA GLU A 2 -37.03 39.36 -44.87
C GLU A 2 -36.66 40.37 -43.78
N ASN A 3 -37.18 40.09 -42.60
CA ASN A 3 -36.91 40.89 -41.41
C ASN A 3 -35.58 40.43 -40.80
N LYS A 4 -34.45 41.03 -41.20
CA LYS A 4 -33.16 40.81 -40.55
C LYS A 4 -33.20 41.33 -39.14
N LYS A 5 -33.40 40.42 -38.19
CA LYS A 5 -33.20 40.73 -36.76
C LYS A 5 -31.73 41.11 -36.56
N ASN A 6 -31.52 42.42 -36.28
CA ASN A 6 -30.20 42.92 -35.92
C ASN A 6 -29.80 42.21 -34.57
N PHE A 7 -28.93 41.25 -34.70
CA PHE A 7 -28.37 40.56 -33.55
C PHE A 7 -27.43 41.51 -32.80
N ASN A 8 -27.88 41.98 -31.64
CA ASN A 8 -27.12 42.90 -30.81
C ASN A 8 -25.95 42.14 -30.14
N TRP A 9 -24.78 42.15 -30.82
CA TRP A 9 -23.53 41.56 -30.32
C TRP A 9 -23.16 42.06 -28.91
N THR A 10 -23.43 43.34 -28.59
CA THR A 10 -23.22 43.94 -27.27
C THR A 10 -24.09 43.29 -26.18
N MET A 11 -25.33 42.91 -26.48
CA MET A 11 -26.19 42.20 -25.56
C MET A 11 -25.66 40.81 -25.27
N LEU A 12 -25.14 40.08 -26.27
CA LEU A 12 -24.59 38.77 -26.11
C LEU A 12 -23.32 38.79 -25.24
N VAL A 13 -22.43 39.76 -25.45
CA VAL A 13 -21.21 39.94 -24.65
C VAL A 13 -21.59 40.26 -23.19
N LEU A 14 -22.61 41.10 -22.94
CA LEU A 14 -23.07 41.41 -21.59
C LEU A 14 -23.62 40.17 -20.83
N VAL A 15 -24.41 39.34 -21.52
CA VAL A 15 -24.96 38.12 -20.93
C VAL A 15 -23.85 37.11 -20.59
N VAL A 16 -22.88 36.93 -21.47
CA VAL A 16 -21.74 36.04 -21.20
C VAL A 16 -20.92 36.55 -20.01
N LEU A 17 -20.67 37.86 -19.92
CA LEU A 17 -19.93 38.46 -18.81
C LEU A 17 -20.68 38.25 -17.45
N LEU A 18 -21.99 38.40 -17.44
CA LEU A 18 -22.81 38.15 -16.22
C LEU A 18 -22.76 36.69 -15.79
N VAL A 19 -22.81 35.75 -16.71
CA VAL A 19 -22.70 34.31 -16.41
C VAL A 19 -21.32 33.97 -15.81
N VAL A 20 -20.24 34.52 -16.37
CA VAL A 20 -18.89 34.32 -15.87
C VAL A 20 -18.71 34.89 -14.45
N VAL A 21 -19.24 36.10 -14.20
CA VAL A 21 -19.17 36.72 -12.86
C VAL A 21 -19.99 35.91 -11.83
N ALA A 22 -21.18 35.43 -12.20
CA ALA A 22 -21.99 34.59 -11.33
C ALA A 22 -21.30 33.26 -10.98
N PHE A 23 -20.59 32.65 -11.95
CA PHE A 23 -19.83 31.41 -11.75
C PHE A 23 -18.63 31.63 -10.84
N LEU A 24 -17.89 32.71 -11.00
CA LEU A 24 -16.76 33.05 -10.14
C LEU A 24 -17.17 33.39 -8.71
N ALA A 25 -18.28 34.11 -8.54
CA ALA A 25 -18.84 34.42 -7.21
C ALA A 25 -19.34 33.16 -6.48
N GLY A 26 -19.94 32.19 -7.20
CA GLY A 26 -20.36 30.90 -6.65
C GLY A 26 -19.19 30.02 -6.20
N ALA A 27 -18.11 30.02 -6.96
CA ALA A 27 -16.89 29.25 -6.60
C ALA A 27 -16.15 29.83 -5.38
N PHE A 28 -16.20 31.14 -5.16
CA PHE A 28 -15.62 31.78 -3.97
C PHE A 28 -16.42 31.52 -2.70
N TRP A 29 -17.76 31.46 -2.80
CA TRP A 29 -18.63 31.27 -1.62
C TRP A 29 -18.53 29.86 -1.02
N THR A 30 -18.22 28.86 -1.84
CA THR A 30 -18.00 27.49 -1.36
C THR A 30 -16.67 27.29 -0.62
N LYS A 31 -15.65 28.15 -0.88
CA LYS A 31 -14.36 28.11 -0.14
C LYS A 31 -14.41 28.83 1.20
N SER A 32 -15.26 29.85 1.37
CA SER A 32 -15.30 30.64 2.60
C SER A 32 -16.03 29.97 3.77
N LYS A 33 -16.86 28.93 3.53
CA LYS A 33 -17.59 28.21 4.59
C LYS A 33 -16.77 27.17 5.36
N LYS A 34 -15.48 26.99 5.05
CA LYS A 34 -14.61 26.02 5.74
C LYS A 34 -13.71 26.60 6.84
N LEU A 35 -13.82 27.91 7.14
CA LEU A 35 -12.91 28.59 8.08
C LEU A 35 -13.55 29.13 9.36
N ASP A 36 -14.87 28.99 9.56
CA ASP A 36 -15.51 29.44 10.80
C ASP A 36 -16.50 28.37 11.32
N GLN A 37 -15.98 27.39 12.06
CA GLN A 37 -16.74 26.70 13.08
C GLN A 37 -15.81 26.27 14.22
N GLY A 38 -15.53 27.27 15.07
CA GLY A 38 -15.22 27.03 16.47
C GLY A 38 -16.50 26.67 17.21
N THR A 39 -16.47 25.55 17.89
CA THR A 39 -17.15 25.21 19.13
C THR A 39 -18.66 25.54 19.26
N THR A 40 -19.51 24.56 18.98
CA THR A 40 -20.76 24.38 19.77
C THR A 40 -21.11 22.87 19.74
N GLN A 41 -21.11 22.27 20.93
CA GLN A 41 -21.57 20.89 21.15
C GLN A 41 -23.05 20.80 20.89
N THR A 42 -23.44 20.11 19.83
CA THR A 42 -24.82 19.61 19.70
C THR A 42 -24.71 18.08 19.68
N LYS A 43 -25.24 17.45 20.75
CA LYS A 43 -25.42 16.00 20.82
C LYS A 43 -26.31 15.55 19.67
N SER A 44 -25.74 15.07 18.63
CA SER A 44 -26.39 14.26 17.60
C SER A 44 -26.04 12.80 17.88
N ASN A 45 -27.07 12.01 18.18
CA ASN A 45 -26.98 10.56 18.28
C ASN A 45 -26.72 9.99 16.87
N GLU A 46 -25.50 10.09 16.39
CA GLU A 46 -25.03 9.26 15.29
C GLU A 46 -24.42 8.00 15.88
N GLN A 47 -25.14 6.92 15.71
CA GLN A 47 -24.67 5.56 15.95
C GLN A 47 -23.34 5.41 15.22
N PRO A 48 -22.20 5.12 15.91
CA PRO A 48 -20.93 4.91 15.23
C PRO A 48 -21.08 3.69 14.32
N THR A 49 -21.09 3.91 13.01
CA THR A 49 -20.84 2.83 12.06
C THR A 49 -19.43 2.35 12.40
N ALA A 50 -19.31 1.21 13.06
CA ALA A 50 -18.04 0.60 13.42
C ALA A 50 -17.27 0.33 12.13
N GLN A 51 -16.38 1.24 11.79
CA GLN A 51 -15.37 1.01 10.77
C GLN A 51 -14.58 -0.21 11.27
N PRO A 52 -14.40 -1.27 10.46
CA PRO A 52 -13.66 -2.45 10.90
C PRO A 52 -12.30 -1.99 11.40
N THR A 53 -12.09 -2.12 12.70
CA THR A 53 -10.84 -1.73 13.35
C THR A 53 -9.80 -2.75 12.91
N ARG A 54 -8.89 -2.35 12.02
CA ARG A 54 -7.76 -3.20 11.65
C ARG A 54 -7.02 -3.60 12.93
N PRO A 55 -6.63 -4.86 13.08
CA PRO A 55 -5.89 -5.30 14.25
C PRO A 55 -4.60 -4.49 14.37
N ILE A 56 -4.36 -3.94 15.57
CA ILE A 56 -3.10 -3.24 15.85
C ILE A 56 -2.04 -4.32 16.07
N LEU A 57 -1.17 -4.47 15.07
CA LEU A 57 -0.04 -5.39 15.14
C LEU A 57 1.23 -4.63 15.55
N GLU A 58 2.09 -5.32 16.28
CA GLU A 58 3.41 -4.79 16.60
C GLU A 58 4.27 -4.69 15.33
N SER A 59 5.02 -3.62 15.17
CA SER A 59 5.86 -3.39 13.98
C SER A 59 7.31 -3.75 14.24
N THR A 60 8.02 -4.15 13.17
CA THR A 60 9.46 -4.38 13.14
C THR A 60 10.10 -3.68 11.94
N ILE A 61 11.34 -4.00 11.59
CA ILE A 61 12.08 -3.36 10.50
C ILE A 61 11.29 -3.43 9.18
N GLY A 62 11.60 -2.55 8.23
CA GLY A 62 10.99 -2.56 6.90
C GLY A 62 9.47 -2.38 6.90
N ARG A 63 8.89 -1.82 7.98
CA ARG A 63 7.42 -1.65 8.15
C ARG A 63 6.64 -2.97 8.16
N PHE A 64 7.30 -4.09 8.49
CA PHE A 64 6.60 -5.34 8.70
C PHE A 64 5.86 -5.33 10.04
N SER A 65 4.69 -5.92 10.05
CA SER A 65 3.87 -6.16 11.24
C SER A 65 4.02 -7.61 11.68
N LEU A 66 4.12 -7.83 12.99
CA LEU A 66 4.20 -9.18 13.55
C LEU A 66 2.81 -9.75 13.78
N THR A 67 2.63 -11.00 13.39
CA THR A 67 1.47 -11.79 13.79
C THR A 67 1.80 -12.63 15.04
N LYS A 68 0.77 -13.23 15.61
CA LYS A 68 0.91 -14.26 16.65
C LYS A 68 0.92 -15.68 16.07
N ASP A 69 0.85 -15.78 14.74
CA ASP A 69 0.81 -17.06 14.05
C ASP A 69 2.15 -17.79 14.18
N GLU A 70 2.09 -19.10 14.10
CA GLU A 70 3.26 -19.92 13.89
C GLU A 70 3.84 -19.70 12.48
N VAL A 71 5.12 -19.99 12.29
CA VAL A 71 5.76 -19.85 10.99
C VAL A 71 5.17 -20.88 10.03
N CYS A 72 4.51 -20.39 8.96
CA CYS A 72 4.03 -21.27 7.90
C CYS A 72 5.20 -21.77 7.05
N GLN A 73 5.22 -23.06 6.80
CA GLN A 73 6.32 -23.78 6.16
C GLN A 73 5.79 -24.82 5.18
N GLU A 74 6.55 -25.03 4.13
CA GLU A 74 6.41 -26.14 3.18
C GLU A 74 7.75 -26.85 3.12
N ASP A 75 7.75 -28.18 3.18
CA ASP A 75 8.98 -29.00 3.20
C ASP A 75 10.01 -28.53 4.25
N ASN A 76 9.54 -28.12 5.44
CA ASN A 76 10.34 -27.54 6.52
C ASN A 76 11.07 -26.23 6.15
N LYS A 77 10.62 -25.52 5.13
CA LYS A 77 11.13 -24.21 4.73
C LYS A 77 10.07 -23.15 4.91
N PRO A 78 10.42 -21.96 5.41
CA PRO A 78 9.47 -20.86 5.48
C PRO A 78 8.89 -20.52 4.11
N SER A 79 7.57 -20.40 4.03
CA SER A 79 6.88 -19.94 2.84
C SER A 79 6.88 -18.41 2.78
N ILE A 80 7.27 -17.85 1.64
CA ILE A 80 7.38 -16.42 1.40
C ILE A 80 6.41 -16.06 0.28
N TYR A 81 5.38 -15.29 0.60
CA TYR A 81 4.35 -14.91 -0.37
C TYR A 81 4.50 -13.46 -0.81
N TYR A 82 4.41 -13.23 -2.09
CA TYR A 82 4.31 -11.93 -2.72
C TYR A 82 3.06 -11.85 -3.56
N PHE A 83 2.17 -10.90 -3.27
CA PHE A 83 0.96 -10.65 -4.04
C PHE A 83 1.00 -9.25 -4.64
N GLY A 84 0.82 -9.17 -5.95
CA GLY A 84 0.88 -7.91 -6.67
C GLY A 84 0.38 -8.02 -8.11
N TYR A 85 0.34 -6.89 -8.81
CA TYR A 85 0.07 -6.87 -10.24
C TYR A 85 0.84 -5.74 -10.95
N SER A 86 1.11 -5.92 -12.23
CA SER A 86 1.95 -5.03 -13.03
C SER A 86 1.37 -3.64 -13.28
N GLY A 87 0.07 -3.43 -13.07
CA GLY A 87 -0.56 -2.12 -13.09
C GLY A 87 -0.31 -1.26 -11.85
N CYS A 88 0.12 -1.86 -10.74
CA CYS A 88 0.39 -1.19 -9.48
C CYS A 88 1.79 -0.56 -9.48
N PRO A 89 1.95 0.76 -9.32
CA PRO A 89 3.27 1.41 -9.31
C PRO A 89 4.19 0.92 -8.19
N HIS A 90 3.67 0.75 -6.98
CA HIS A 90 4.43 0.24 -5.84
C HIS A 90 4.85 -1.22 -6.02
N CYS A 91 4.03 -2.04 -6.69
CA CYS A 91 4.40 -3.40 -7.04
C CYS A 91 5.54 -3.42 -8.06
N LYS A 92 5.50 -2.55 -9.09
CA LYS A 92 6.59 -2.42 -10.07
C LYS A 92 7.92 -2.04 -9.44
N TRP A 93 7.86 -1.20 -8.41
CA TRP A 93 9.05 -0.79 -7.69
C TRP A 93 9.60 -1.91 -6.81
N ASP A 94 8.75 -2.59 -6.06
CA ASP A 94 9.09 -3.55 -5.01
C ASP A 94 9.48 -4.94 -5.57
N TYR A 95 8.74 -5.41 -6.57
CA TYR A 95 8.85 -6.78 -7.09
C TYR A 95 10.24 -7.17 -7.60
N PRO A 96 10.97 -6.35 -8.38
CA PRO A 96 12.34 -6.69 -8.79
C PRO A 96 13.29 -6.88 -7.62
N ILE A 97 13.10 -6.11 -6.53
CA ILE A 97 13.90 -6.21 -5.32
C ILE A 97 13.57 -7.54 -4.63
N MET A 98 12.27 -7.84 -4.47
CA MET A 98 11.83 -9.10 -3.87
C MET A 98 12.35 -10.32 -4.63
N GLN A 99 12.30 -10.30 -5.96
CA GLN A 99 12.87 -11.37 -6.79
C GLN A 99 14.39 -11.54 -6.59
N ALA A 100 15.11 -10.41 -6.51
CA ALA A 100 16.56 -10.43 -6.27
C ALA A 100 16.88 -11.00 -4.89
N VAL A 101 16.11 -10.63 -3.88
CA VAL A 101 16.23 -11.15 -2.51
C VAL A 101 15.91 -12.65 -2.47
N ALA A 102 14.81 -13.09 -3.06
CA ALA A 102 14.44 -14.52 -3.07
C ALA A 102 15.55 -15.40 -3.67
N LYS A 103 16.23 -14.91 -4.71
CA LYS A 103 17.38 -15.63 -5.33
C LYS A 103 18.59 -15.80 -4.40
N LYS A 104 18.69 -15.06 -3.30
CA LYS A 104 19.73 -15.25 -2.28
C LYS A 104 19.47 -16.49 -1.42
N PHE A 105 18.24 -17.05 -1.45
CA PHE A 105 17.77 -18.14 -0.59
C PHE A 105 17.19 -19.33 -1.38
N PRO A 106 17.91 -19.86 -2.39
CA PRO A 106 17.34 -20.79 -3.37
C PRO A 106 16.89 -22.13 -2.79
N THR A 107 17.39 -22.52 -1.61
CA THR A 107 17.08 -23.77 -0.95
C THR A 107 16.49 -23.60 0.46
N GLN A 108 16.47 -22.39 1.00
CA GLN A 108 16.08 -22.10 2.37
C GLN A 108 14.62 -21.69 2.51
N ILE A 109 13.98 -21.26 1.43
CA ILE A 109 12.58 -20.79 1.43
C ILE A 109 11.79 -21.44 0.29
N ILE A 110 10.46 -21.38 0.39
CA ILE A 110 9.54 -21.58 -0.72
C ILE A 110 8.99 -20.21 -1.09
N PHE A 111 9.25 -19.74 -2.32
CA PHE A 111 8.80 -18.44 -2.78
C PHE A 111 7.55 -18.56 -3.66
N HIS A 112 6.42 -18.08 -3.16
CA HIS A 112 5.14 -17.98 -3.85
C HIS A 112 5.06 -16.65 -4.57
N ASP A 113 5.43 -16.67 -5.83
CA ASP A 113 5.39 -15.52 -6.71
C ASP A 113 3.98 -15.36 -7.32
N ASN A 114 3.18 -14.48 -6.74
CA ASN A 114 1.82 -14.16 -7.19
C ASN A 114 1.74 -12.77 -7.87
N MET A 115 2.81 -12.36 -8.54
CA MET A 115 2.78 -11.20 -9.42
C MET A 115 1.94 -11.53 -10.66
N ASP A 116 0.92 -10.71 -10.94
CA ASP A 116 -0.07 -10.89 -12.02
C ASP A 116 -0.85 -12.22 -11.99
N LYS A 117 -1.03 -12.79 -10.79
CA LYS A 117 -1.76 -14.06 -10.60
C LYS A 117 -2.93 -13.97 -9.63
N LEU A 118 -3.37 -12.76 -9.27
CA LEU A 118 -4.42 -12.58 -8.27
C LEU A 118 -5.77 -13.22 -8.66
N ASP A 119 -6.00 -13.45 -9.94
CA ASP A 119 -7.17 -14.14 -10.50
C ASP A 119 -6.98 -15.66 -10.64
N LYS A 120 -5.79 -16.17 -10.36
CA LYS A 120 -5.38 -17.58 -10.59
C LYS A 120 -4.53 -18.11 -9.43
N LEU A 121 -4.81 -17.66 -8.22
CA LEU A 121 -4.11 -18.14 -7.04
C LEU A 121 -4.32 -19.65 -6.86
N THR A 122 -3.28 -20.32 -6.36
CA THR A 122 -3.44 -21.68 -5.85
C THR A 122 -4.35 -21.69 -4.62
N ASP A 123 -4.85 -22.86 -4.24
CA ASP A 123 -5.66 -22.98 -3.02
C ASP A 123 -4.89 -22.52 -1.77
N GLU A 124 -3.58 -22.78 -1.72
CA GLU A 124 -2.69 -22.35 -0.64
C GLU A 124 -2.56 -20.82 -0.61
N ASP A 125 -2.21 -20.20 -1.73
CA ASP A 125 -2.07 -18.76 -1.85
C ASP A 125 -3.39 -18.03 -1.54
N SER A 126 -4.51 -18.60 -2.00
CA SER A 126 -5.85 -18.07 -1.73
C SER A 126 -6.20 -18.11 -0.25
N LYS A 127 -5.80 -19.17 0.48
CA LYS A 127 -5.97 -19.25 1.94
C LYS A 127 -5.20 -18.14 2.66
N ILE A 128 -3.96 -17.85 2.24
CA ILE A 128 -3.15 -16.78 2.81
C ILE A 128 -3.80 -15.42 2.58
N MET A 129 -4.23 -15.12 1.36
CA MET A 129 -4.97 -13.88 1.06
C MET A 129 -6.23 -13.75 1.92
N THR A 130 -7.03 -14.80 2.03
CA THR A 130 -8.26 -14.79 2.82
C THR A 130 -7.96 -14.62 4.31
N LYS A 131 -6.96 -15.36 4.84
CA LYS A 131 -6.59 -15.31 6.26
C LYS A 131 -6.24 -13.90 6.73
N TYR A 132 -5.56 -13.12 5.87
CA TYR A 132 -5.09 -11.79 6.23
C TYR A 132 -5.90 -10.66 5.58
N GLN A 133 -7.12 -10.96 5.12
CA GLN A 133 -8.01 -9.99 4.46
C GLN A 133 -8.22 -8.73 5.31
N ASP A 134 -8.38 -8.87 6.62
CA ASP A 134 -8.59 -7.73 7.53
C ASP A 134 -7.34 -6.85 7.68
N ILE A 135 -6.15 -7.37 7.34
CA ILE A 135 -4.88 -6.65 7.41
C ILE A 135 -4.63 -5.90 6.10
N HIS A 136 -4.69 -6.59 4.95
CA HIS A 136 -4.37 -5.95 3.68
C HIS A 136 -5.56 -5.23 3.05
N GLY A 137 -6.81 -5.60 3.36
CA GLY A 137 -8.01 -4.94 2.85
C GLY A 137 -8.11 -4.94 1.32
N GLY A 138 -7.50 -5.92 0.65
CA GLY A 138 -7.39 -5.97 -0.82
C GLY A 138 -6.25 -5.14 -1.42
N ALA A 139 -5.46 -4.44 -0.62
CA ALA A 139 -4.34 -3.62 -1.11
C ALA A 139 -3.10 -4.48 -1.46
N VAL A 140 -2.36 -4.04 -2.48
CA VAL A 140 -1.11 -4.64 -2.94
C VAL A 140 -0.02 -3.58 -3.16
N PRO A 141 1.29 -3.93 -3.11
CA PRO A 141 1.78 -5.27 -2.83
C PRO A 141 1.43 -5.72 -1.42
N PHE A 142 1.12 -7.00 -1.27
CA PHE A 142 0.98 -7.63 0.04
C PHE A 142 2.03 -8.73 0.15
N LEU A 143 2.79 -8.70 1.23
CA LEU A 143 3.87 -9.63 1.52
C LEU A 143 3.54 -10.37 2.82
N ALA A 144 3.68 -11.69 2.79
CA ALA A 144 3.54 -12.54 3.98
C ALA A 144 4.75 -13.47 4.09
N PHE A 145 5.63 -13.19 5.03
CA PHE A 145 6.88 -13.92 5.21
C PHE A 145 6.73 -14.87 6.40
N GLY A 146 6.69 -16.14 6.09
CA GLY A 146 6.49 -17.21 7.08
C GLY A 146 5.21 -17.02 7.88
N CYS A 147 4.19 -16.38 7.36
CA CYS A 147 2.97 -16.00 8.11
C CYS A 147 3.24 -15.16 9.38
N LYS A 148 4.51 -14.96 9.73
CA LYS A 148 4.95 -14.26 10.94
C LYS A 148 5.09 -12.76 10.72
N TYR A 149 5.57 -12.35 9.55
CA TYR A 149 5.83 -10.97 9.19
C TYR A 149 5.00 -10.59 7.98
N LEU A 150 4.13 -9.59 8.16
CA LEU A 150 3.20 -9.13 7.12
C LEU A 150 3.49 -7.68 6.77
N ARG A 151 3.40 -7.34 5.50
CA ARG A 151 3.48 -5.95 5.04
C ARG A 151 2.50 -5.66 3.91
N VAL A 152 1.84 -4.52 4.01
CA VAL A 152 1.02 -3.95 2.94
C VAL A 152 1.74 -2.74 2.38
N GLY A 153 1.91 -2.67 1.07
CA GLY A 153 2.69 -1.63 0.40
C GLY A 153 4.17 -1.98 0.26
N SER A 154 4.90 -1.14 -0.47
CA SER A 154 6.33 -1.27 -0.74
C SER A 154 7.18 -0.63 0.36
N GLY A 155 8.49 -0.94 0.37
CA GLY A 155 9.50 -0.25 1.19
C GLY A 155 9.97 1.09 0.61
N GLU A 156 9.35 1.56 -0.46
CA GLU A 156 9.73 2.78 -1.18
C GLU A 156 9.87 4.00 -0.26
N ASN A 157 10.99 4.70 -0.42
CA ASN A 157 11.27 5.96 0.28
C ASN A 157 11.78 7.01 -0.72
N PRO A 158 10.93 7.94 -1.17
CA PRO A 158 11.32 8.97 -2.14
C PRO A 158 12.44 9.92 -1.66
N GLN A 159 12.76 9.92 -0.39
CA GLN A 159 13.81 10.77 0.19
C GLN A 159 15.21 10.16 0.02
N GLU A 160 15.29 8.87 -0.28
CA GLU A 160 16.54 8.17 -0.56
C GLU A 160 16.95 8.34 -2.02
N SER A 161 18.25 8.41 -2.29
CA SER A 161 18.79 8.67 -3.63
C SER A 161 18.40 7.62 -4.69
N ASP A 162 18.18 6.36 -4.24
CA ASP A 162 17.74 5.24 -5.08
C ASP A 162 16.24 4.87 -4.86
N GLY A 163 15.49 5.79 -4.21
CA GLY A 163 14.12 5.54 -3.79
C GLY A 163 13.99 4.55 -2.64
N GLY A 164 15.10 4.24 -1.95
CA GLY A 164 15.15 3.31 -0.83
C GLY A 164 15.40 1.85 -1.22
N LYS A 165 15.77 1.55 -2.48
CA LYS A 165 15.96 0.16 -2.96
C LYS A 165 17.00 -0.62 -2.18
N ALA A 166 18.14 0.01 -1.85
CA ALA A 166 19.20 -0.64 -1.08
C ALA A 166 18.76 -0.94 0.36
N VAL A 167 17.96 -0.07 0.96
CA VAL A 167 17.39 -0.28 2.29
C VAL A 167 16.35 -1.38 2.26
N GLU A 168 15.50 -1.39 1.24
CA GLU A 168 14.48 -2.42 1.04
C GLU A 168 15.10 -3.81 0.86
N ASP A 169 16.11 -3.93 0.00
CA ASP A 169 16.85 -5.20 -0.18
C ASP A 169 17.38 -5.73 1.16
N LYS A 170 17.97 -4.88 1.99
CA LYS A 170 18.48 -5.26 3.31
C LYS A 170 17.37 -5.67 4.26
N ASN A 171 16.26 -4.93 4.31
CA ASN A 171 15.13 -5.24 5.18
C ASN A 171 14.48 -6.58 4.83
N LEU A 172 14.19 -6.81 3.55
CA LEU A 172 13.64 -8.08 3.06
C LEU A 172 14.60 -9.24 3.33
N THR A 173 15.90 -9.04 3.06
CA THR A 173 16.94 -10.03 3.34
C THR A 173 17.00 -10.38 4.83
N ALA A 174 16.96 -9.37 5.72
CA ALA A 174 17.03 -9.58 7.17
C ALA A 174 15.81 -10.35 7.72
N ILE A 175 14.59 -10.03 7.25
CA ILE A 175 13.39 -10.78 7.66
C ILE A 175 13.51 -12.26 7.25
N ILE A 176 13.97 -12.54 6.03
CA ILE A 176 14.16 -13.93 5.59
C ILE A 176 15.27 -14.61 6.40
N CYS A 177 16.38 -13.91 6.69
CA CYS A 177 17.45 -14.44 7.54
C CYS A 177 16.94 -14.79 8.95
N LYS A 178 16.03 -13.98 9.54
CA LYS A 178 15.38 -14.29 10.82
C LYS A 178 14.61 -15.61 10.74
N LEU A 179 13.84 -15.81 9.67
CA LEU A 179 13.04 -17.02 9.45
C LEU A 179 13.87 -18.27 9.17
N THR A 180 15.04 -18.10 8.54
CA THR A 180 15.93 -19.20 8.13
C THR A 180 17.08 -19.47 9.11
N ASN A 181 17.00 -18.89 10.34
CA ASN A 181 18.06 -18.99 11.34
C ASN A 181 19.45 -18.59 10.79
N ASN A 182 19.51 -17.45 10.08
CA ASN A 182 20.70 -16.87 9.46
C ASN A 182 21.33 -17.75 8.36
N GLN A 183 20.51 -18.52 7.65
CA GLN A 183 20.98 -19.31 6.50
C GLN A 183 20.39 -18.78 5.18
N PRO A 184 21.18 -18.75 4.08
CA PRO A 184 22.61 -19.09 4.05
C PRO A 184 23.47 -17.96 4.63
N GLU A 185 24.54 -18.29 5.30
CA GLU A 185 25.45 -17.33 5.97
C GLU A 185 25.90 -16.19 5.03
N LYS A 186 26.23 -16.53 3.77
CA LYS A 186 26.66 -15.57 2.75
C LYS A 186 25.64 -14.44 2.54
N ALA A 187 24.36 -14.72 2.56
CA ALA A 187 23.31 -13.71 2.40
C ALA A 187 23.07 -12.93 3.69
N CYS A 188 23.13 -13.61 4.84
CA CYS A 188 22.73 -13.05 6.13
C CYS A 188 23.84 -12.25 6.84
N ALA A 189 25.11 -12.50 6.55
CA ALA A 189 26.24 -11.81 7.18
C ALA A 189 26.16 -10.27 7.03
N SER A 190 25.71 -9.79 5.87
CA SER A 190 25.63 -8.35 5.57
C SER A 190 24.47 -7.62 6.25
N VAL A 191 23.54 -8.34 6.87
CA VAL A 191 22.31 -7.79 7.49
C VAL A 191 22.12 -8.20 8.95
N LYS A 192 23.17 -8.73 9.58
CA LYS A 192 23.13 -9.27 10.94
C LYS A 192 22.58 -8.24 11.95
N ASP A 193 23.06 -6.99 11.87
CA ASP A 193 22.61 -5.92 12.76
C ASP A 193 21.11 -5.61 12.62
N LEU A 194 20.53 -5.85 11.43
CA LEU A 194 19.10 -5.72 11.20
C LEU A 194 18.34 -6.94 11.74
N VAL A 195 18.88 -8.14 11.59
CA VAL A 195 18.28 -9.37 12.14
C VAL A 195 18.13 -9.29 13.65
N ASP A 196 19.13 -8.71 14.35
CA ASP A 196 19.12 -8.54 15.81
C ASP A 196 18.04 -7.53 16.27
N GLN A 197 17.59 -6.63 15.40
CA GLN A 197 16.52 -5.66 15.67
C GLN A 197 15.10 -6.25 15.44
N ILE A 198 15.00 -7.41 14.78
CA ILE A 198 13.72 -8.04 14.49
C ILE A 198 13.19 -8.73 15.74
N LYS A 199 11.98 -8.33 16.14
CA LYS A 199 11.22 -8.92 17.22
C LYS A 199 10.71 -10.31 16.86
#